data_aa443280e3fea0a1dfca9f284a464d3b
#
_entry.id   aa443280e3fea0a1dfca9f284a464d3b
#
_cell.length_a   1.000
_cell.length_b   1.000
_cell.length_c   1.000
_cell.angle_alpha   90.00
_cell.angle_beta   90.00
_cell.angle_gamma   90.00
#
_symmetry.space_group_name_H-M   'P 1'
#
loop_
_entity.id
_entity.type
_entity.pdbx_description
1 polymer ?
#
loop_
_entity_poly.entity_id
_entity_poly.type
_entity_poly.pdbx_seq_one_letter_code
_entity_poly.pdbx_strand_id
1 'polypeptide(L)'
;FAFAILASAAILGLEVVLRYVFHAPTIWAHETVIFLNACAFVYGGLYVAARNAHIRVVLIYDQLGPRRRRIFDVAISLACLVSTAFFAWAAWQSVKRAAWTPGGDFRLETTGSAWDPPTPGLLKVFLFLSLIVMAVQFAVLAWNYARKRHD
;
A
#
# COMPACT_ATOMS: atom_id res chain seq x y z
N PHE A 1 -7.18 0.21 -9.94
CA PHE A 1 -7.08 1.45 -9.20
C PHE A 1 -8.28 2.36 -9.51
N ALA A 2 -8.42 2.90 -10.75
CA ALA A 2 -9.50 3.80 -11.14
C ALA A 2 -10.91 3.22 -10.87
N PHE A 3 -11.11 1.94 -11.18
CA PHE A 3 -12.38 1.27 -10.90
C PHE A 3 -12.74 1.29 -9.39
N ALA A 4 -11.79 1.05 -8.51
CA ALA A 4 -12.05 1.07 -7.06
C ALA A 4 -12.44 2.47 -6.57
N ILE A 5 -11.81 3.52 -7.10
CA ILE A 5 -12.15 4.91 -6.77
C ILE A 5 -13.54 5.27 -7.28
N LEU A 6 -13.86 4.91 -8.54
CA LEU A 6 -15.19 5.16 -9.10
C LEU A 6 -16.30 4.40 -8.35
N ALA A 7 -16.04 3.15 -7.99
CA ALA A 7 -16.94 2.36 -7.17
C ALA A 7 -17.15 2.99 -5.78
N SER A 8 -16.09 3.47 -5.14
CA SER A 8 -16.17 4.18 -3.87
C SER A 8 -17.01 5.44 -3.96
N ALA A 9 -16.82 6.22 -5.02
CA ALA A 9 -17.61 7.44 -5.25
C ALA A 9 -19.10 7.11 -5.49
N ALA A 10 -19.40 6.07 -6.27
CA ALA A 10 -20.77 5.62 -6.50
C ALA A 10 -21.46 5.13 -5.22
N ILE A 11 -20.75 4.34 -4.40
CA ILE A 11 -21.26 3.86 -3.11
C ILE A 11 -21.55 5.03 -2.15
N LEU A 12 -20.63 6.01 -2.07
CA LEU A 12 -20.86 7.21 -1.25
C LEU A 12 -22.03 8.03 -1.75
N GLY A 13 -22.15 8.20 -3.07
CA GLY A 13 -23.30 8.89 -3.66
C GLY A 13 -24.63 8.20 -3.32
N LEU A 14 -24.67 6.86 -3.41
CA LEU A 14 -25.81 6.05 -3.02
C LEU A 14 -26.13 6.23 -1.52
N GLU A 15 -25.12 6.19 -0.65
CA GLU A 15 -25.28 6.39 0.79
C GLU A 15 -25.89 7.76 1.12
N VAL A 16 -25.46 8.83 0.43
CA VAL A 16 -26.04 10.17 0.58
C VAL A 16 -27.51 10.17 0.24
N VAL A 17 -27.92 9.55 -0.86
CA VAL A 17 -29.32 9.46 -1.27
C VAL A 17 -30.13 8.64 -0.24
N LEU A 18 -29.64 7.48 0.17
CA LEU A 18 -30.30 6.64 1.18
C LEU A 18 -30.48 7.37 2.50
N ARG A 19 -29.48 8.11 2.94
CA ARG A 19 -29.48 8.84 4.21
C ARG A 19 -30.43 10.03 4.22
N TYR A 20 -30.40 10.86 3.18
CA TYR A 20 -31.13 12.13 3.18
C TYR A 20 -32.50 12.06 2.51
N VAL A 21 -32.70 11.19 1.52
CA VAL A 21 -34.00 11.05 0.83
C VAL A 21 -34.86 9.97 1.50
N PHE A 22 -34.25 8.82 1.81
CA PHE A 22 -34.97 7.66 2.36
C PHE A 22 -34.88 7.53 3.88
N HIS A 23 -34.08 8.38 4.55
CA HIS A 23 -33.81 8.30 6.00
C HIS A 23 -33.34 6.91 6.47
N ALA A 24 -32.67 6.16 5.58
CA ALA A 24 -32.20 4.80 5.80
C ALA A 24 -30.65 4.75 5.66
N PRO A 25 -29.88 5.26 6.65
CA PRO A 25 -28.42 5.23 6.60
C PRO A 25 -27.91 3.80 6.66
N THR A 26 -26.83 3.52 5.88
CA THR A 26 -26.21 2.20 5.84
C THR A 26 -24.85 2.21 6.52
N ILE A 27 -24.53 1.17 7.29
CA ILE A 27 -23.23 1.01 7.96
C ILE A 27 -22.21 0.43 6.98
N TRP A 28 -22.62 -0.53 6.15
CA TRP A 28 -21.75 -1.26 5.22
C TRP A 28 -21.13 -0.37 4.14
N ALA A 29 -21.83 0.68 3.69
CA ALA A 29 -21.34 1.55 2.62
C ALA A 29 -20.05 2.26 3.03
N HIS A 30 -20.02 2.84 4.21
CA HIS A 30 -18.86 3.56 4.73
C HIS A 30 -17.64 2.65 4.91
N GLU A 31 -17.83 1.47 5.50
CA GLU A 31 -16.77 0.48 5.72
C GLU A 31 -16.22 -0.07 4.41
N THR A 32 -17.11 -0.37 3.45
CA THR A 32 -16.71 -0.82 2.12
C THR A 32 -15.86 0.22 1.39
N VAL A 33 -16.24 1.49 1.47
CA VAL A 33 -15.48 2.59 0.84
C VAL A 33 -14.11 2.77 1.48
N ILE A 34 -14.01 2.70 2.81
CA ILE A 34 -12.71 2.75 3.51
C ILE A 34 -11.80 1.61 3.02
N PHE A 35 -12.33 0.39 2.97
CA PHE A 35 -11.57 -0.77 2.52
C PHE A 35 -11.12 -0.65 1.06
N LEU A 36 -12.02 -0.27 0.14
CA LEU A 36 -11.71 -0.08 -1.28
C LEU A 36 -10.64 1.00 -1.49
N ASN A 37 -10.77 2.13 -0.82
CA ASN A 37 -9.80 3.21 -0.92
C ASN A 37 -8.43 2.80 -0.37
N ALA A 38 -8.39 2.14 0.78
CA ALA A 38 -7.15 1.66 1.36
C ALA A 38 -6.45 0.65 0.44
N CYS A 39 -7.18 -0.31 -0.14
CA CYS A 39 -6.65 -1.23 -1.14
C CYS A 39 -6.15 -0.50 -2.39
N ALA A 40 -6.90 0.50 -2.87
CA ALA A 40 -6.51 1.30 -4.02
C ALA A 40 -5.20 2.07 -3.78
N PHE A 41 -5.01 2.68 -2.61
CA PHE A 41 -3.78 3.38 -2.26
C PHE A 41 -2.58 2.44 -2.17
N VAL A 42 -2.73 1.31 -1.48
CA VAL A 42 -1.66 0.32 -1.34
C VAL A 42 -1.25 -0.24 -2.71
N TYR A 43 -2.23 -0.61 -3.54
CA TYR A 43 -1.98 -1.09 -4.89
C TYR A 43 -1.36 -0.01 -5.79
N GLY A 44 -1.82 1.25 -5.68
CA GLY A 44 -1.24 2.39 -6.41
C GLY A 44 0.23 2.59 -6.08
N GLY A 45 0.60 2.52 -4.80
CA GLY A 45 2.00 2.59 -4.36
C GLY A 45 2.86 1.47 -4.94
N LEU A 46 2.34 0.24 -4.90
CA LEU A 46 3.01 -0.93 -5.49
C LEU A 46 3.20 -0.79 -7.01
N TYR A 47 2.18 -0.31 -7.72
CA TYR A 47 2.22 -0.09 -9.16
C TYR A 47 3.27 0.97 -9.55
N VAL A 48 3.34 2.09 -8.83
CA VAL A 48 4.34 3.15 -9.04
C VAL A 48 5.76 2.62 -8.78
N ALA A 49 5.94 1.83 -7.72
CA ALA A 49 7.21 1.18 -7.41
C ALA A 49 7.64 0.21 -8.52
N ALA A 50 6.70 -0.64 -9.00
CA ALA A 50 6.97 -1.63 -10.05
C ALA A 50 7.38 -0.97 -11.37
N ARG A 51 6.78 0.17 -11.71
CA ARG A 51 7.12 0.94 -12.93
C ARG A 51 8.33 1.85 -12.78
N ASN A 52 8.97 1.88 -11.62
CA ASN A 52 10.05 2.82 -11.33
C ASN A 52 9.67 4.29 -11.64
N ALA A 53 8.37 4.60 -11.46
CA ALA A 53 7.76 5.88 -11.80
C ALA A 53 7.71 6.83 -10.58
N HIS A 54 8.61 6.66 -9.60
CA HIS A 54 8.74 7.59 -8.49
C HIS A 54 9.18 8.96 -8.98
N ILE A 55 8.61 10.00 -8.39
CA ILE A 55 8.98 11.39 -8.68
C ILE A 55 10.47 11.55 -8.38
N ARG A 56 11.26 11.86 -9.42
CA ARG A 56 12.69 12.16 -9.32
C ARG A 56 12.88 13.65 -9.54
N VAL A 57 13.81 14.24 -8.82
CA VAL A 57 14.20 15.63 -9.07
C VAL A 57 15.09 15.66 -10.32
N VAL A 58 14.46 15.75 -11.49
CA VAL A 58 15.09 15.66 -12.82
C VAL A 58 16.20 16.70 -12.98
N LEU A 59 16.00 17.90 -12.42
CA LEU A 59 17.00 18.99 -12.49
C LEU A 59 18.38 18.61 -11.93
N ILE A 60 18.42 17.88 -10.83
CA ILE A 60 19.67 17.42 -10.22
C ILE A 60 20.23 16.25 -11.02
N TYR A 61 19.34 15.40 -11.52
CA TYR A 61 19.72 14.18 -12.26
C TYR A 61 20.38 14.48 -13.62
N ASP A 62 19.93 15.51 -14.32
CA ASP A 62 20.45 15.89 -15.64
C ASP A 62 21.83 16.56 -15.57
N GLN A 63 22.21 17.09 -14.40
CA GLN A 63 23.54 17.67 -14.15
C GLN A 63 24.59 16.63 -13.73
N LEU A 64 24.16 15.39 -13.44
CA LEU A 64 25.05 14.34 -12.96
C LEU A 64 25.59 13.53 -14.15
N GLY A 65 26.91 13.39 -14.20
CA GLY A 65 27.56 12.46 -15.12
C GLY A 65 27.13 11.00 -14.87
N PRO A 66 27.24 10.10 -15.88
CA PRO A 66 26.66 8.76 -15.86
C PRO A 66 27.13 7.91 -14.66
N ARG A 67 28.37 8.08 -14.21
CA ARG A 67 28.91 7.39 -13.04
C ARG A 67 28.23 7.82 -11.72
N ARG A 68 28.03 9.12 -11.53
CA ARG A 68 27.38 9.67 -10.32
C ARG A 68 25.91 9.29 -10.30
N ARG A 69 25.21 9.37 -11.45
CA ARG A 69 23.83 8.96 -11.61
C ARG A 69 23.60 7.50 -11.14
N ARG A 70 24.49 6.58 -11.51
CA ARG A 70 24.43 5.18 -11.08
C ARG A 70 24.57 5.04 -9.55
N ILE A 71 25.52 5.77 -8.94
CA ILE A 71 25.72 5.73 -7.48
C ILE A 71 24.44 6.20 -6.77
N PHE A 72 23.83 7.29 -7.26
CA PHE A 72 22.58 7.79 -6.72
C PHE A 72 21.41 6.79 -6.90
N ASP A 73 21.30 6.14 -8.06
CA ASP A 73 20.27 5.12 -8.32
C ASP A 73 20.38 3.94 -7.35
N VAL A 74 21.59 3.46 -7.12
CA VAL A 74 21.86 2.38 -6.14
C VAL A 74 21.56 2.86 -4.73
N ALA A 75 22.04 4.03 -4.34
CA ALA A 75 21.82 4.58 -2.99
C ALA A 75 20.33 4.79 -2.69
N ILE A 76 19.57 5.36 -3.63
CA ILE A 76 18.12 5.54 -3.50
C ILE A 76 17.41 4.19 -3.40
N SER A 77 17.75 3.23 -4.27
CA SER A 77 17.13 1.91 -4.24
C SER A 77 17.42 1.16 -2.94
N LEU A 78 18.62 1.30 -2.37
CA LEU A 78 18.97 0.73 -1.06
C LEU A 78 18.23 1.44 0.07
N ALA A 79 18.12 2.77 0.05
CA ALA A 79 17.35 3.51 1.04
C ALA A 79 15.87 3.12 1.02
N CYS A 80 15.27 2.98 -0.18
CA CYS A 80 13.90 2.49 -0.34
C CYS A 80 13.75 1.05 0.16
N LEU A 81 14.71 0.17 -0.12
CA LEU A 81 14.71 -1.21 0.37
C LEU A 81 14.73 -1.26 1.90
N VAL A 82 15.65 -0.53 2.54
CA VAL A 82 15.77 -0.48 4.00
C VAL A 82 14.47 0.06 4.62
N SER A 83 13.96 1.18 4.11
CA SER A 83 12.71 1.77 4.59
C SER A 83 11.53 0.80 4.45
N THR A 84 11.40 0.15 3.29
CA THR A 84 10.31 -0.81 3.04
C THR A 84 10.45 -2.05 3.93
N ALA A 85 11.67 -2.52 4.21
CA ALA A 85 11.91 -3.63 5.13
C ALA A 85 11.50 -3.28 6.58
N PHE A 86 11.80 -2.06 7.05
CA PHE A 86 11.32 -1.59 8.35
C PHE A 86 9.80 -1.50 8.42
N PHE A 87 9.15 -0.97 7.37
CA PHE A 87 7.69 -0.94 7.31
C PHE A 87 7.08 -2.34 7.25
N ALA A 88 7.69 -3.28 6.52
CA ALA A 88 7.25 -4.67 6.48
C ALA A 88 7.37 -5.35 7.86
N TRP A 89 8.46 -5.09 8.59
CA TRP A 89 8.61 -5.57 9.95
C TRP A 89 7.54 -5.00 10.91
N ALA A 90 7.26 -3.70 10.83
CA ALA A 90 6.21 -3.06 11.61
C ALA A 90 4.81 -3.59 11.24
N ALA A 91 4.54 -3.76 9.94
CA ALA A 91 3.30 -4.34 9.44
C ALA A 91 3.11 -5.78 9.93
N TRP A 92 4.16 -6.59 9.97
CA TRP A 92 4.11 -7.94 10.55
C TRP A 92 3.69 -7.93 12.03
N GLN A 93 4.20 -6.99 12.83
CA GLN A 93 3.76 -6.85 14.22
C GLN A 93 2.27 -6.49 14.31
N SER A 94 1.78 -5.65 13.39
CA SER A 94 0.36 -5.31 13.30
C SER A 94 -0.50 -6.51 12.88
N VAL A 95 -0.02 -7.32 11.91
CA VAL A 95 -0.70 -8.56 11.48
C VAL A 95 -0.78 -9.54 12.64
N LYS A 96 0.30 -9.76 13.39
CA LYS A 96 0.28 -10.65 14.55
C LYS A 96 -0.78 -10.25 15.58
N ARG A 97 -0.89 -8.97 15.88
CA ARG A 97 -1.88 -8.46 16.83
C ARG A 97 -3.31 -8.54 16.30
N ALA A 98 -3.49 -8.44 14.97
CA ALA A 98 -4.79 -8.50 14.31
C ALA A 98 -5.28 -9.92 14.06
N ALA A 99 -4.36 -10.90 14.00
CA ALA A 99 -4.69 -12.29 13.66
C ALA A 99 -4.71 -13.23 14.87
N TRP A 100 -4.05 -12.86 15.98
CA TRP A 100 -4.00 -13.70 17.18
C TRP A 100 -4.44 -12.93 18.42
N THR A 101 -5.33 -13.55 19.18
CA THR A 101 -5.72 -13.05 20.50
C THR A 101 -4.57 -13.25 21.50
N PRO A 102 -4.55 -12.51 22.61
CA PRO A 102 -3.59 -12.76 23.71
C PRO A 102 -3.60 -14.20 24.24
N GLY A 103 -4.72 -14.92 24.07
CA GLY A 103 -4.87 -16.33 24.45
C GLY A 103 -4.29 -17.34 23.45
N GLY A 104 -3.79 -16.86 22.28
CA GLY A 104 -3.19 -17.71 21.23
C GLY A 104 -4.17 -18.23 20.18
N ASP A 105 -5.46 -17.93 20.28
CA ASP A 105 -6.46 -18.32 19.30
C ASP A 105 -6.39 -17.46 18.05
N PHE A 106 -6.57 -18.07 16.89
CA PHE A 106 -6.66 -17.35 15.62
C PHE A 106 -8.02 -16.68 15.49
N ARG A 107 -8.01 -15.37 15.52
CA ARG A 107 -9.19 -14.54 15.29
C ARG A 107 -8.81 -13.27 14.56
N LEU A 108 -9.29 -13.10 13.34
CA LEU A 108 -9.04 -11.90 12.59
C LEU A 108 -9.78 -10.71 13.21
N GLU A 109 -9.05 -9.59 13.34
CA GLU A 109 -9.61 -8.33 13.83
C GLU A 109 -10.76 -7.85 12.94
N THR A 110 -11.87 -7.49 13.56
CA THR A 110 -13.08 -6.97 12.93
C THR A 110 -13.28 -5.50 13.23
N THR A 111 -14.22 -4.83 12.54
CA THR A 111 -14.46 -3.39 12.72
C THR A 111 -15.13 -3.03 14.05
N GLY A 112 -15.78 -3.99 14.71
CA GLY A 112 -16.58 -3.75 15.93
C GLY A 112 -17.88 -2.98 15.65
N SER A 113 -18.27 -2.82 14.40
CA SER A 113 -19.55 -2.21 14.00
C SER A 113 -20.70 -3.21 14.05
N ALA A 114 -21.93 -2.76 13.81
CA ALA A 114 -23.07 -3.67 13.71
C ALA A 114 -22.99 -4.66 12.52
N TRP A 115 -22.20 -4.36 11.51
CA TRP A 115 -21.93 -5.27 10.39
C TRP A 115 -20.71 -6.17 10.63
N ASP A 116 -19.76 -5.71 11.43
CA ASP A 116 -18.58 -6.41 11.95
C ASP A 116 -17.75 -7.21 10.94
N PRO A 117 -17.40 -6.68 9.75
CA PRO A 117 -16.57 -7.39 8.78
C PRO A 117 -15.10 -7.44 9.22
N PRO A 118 -14.33 -8.48 8.81
CA PRO A 118 -12.91 -8.62 9.11
C PRO A 118 -12.00 -7.73 8.25
N THR A 119 -12.52 -6.61 7.73
CA THR A 119 -11.81 -5.71 6.82
C THR A 119 -10.52 -5.13 7.40
N PRO A 120 -10.41 -4.74 8.69
CA PRO A 120 -9.16 -4.22 9.24
C PRO A 120 -8.05 -5.27 9.27
N GLY A 121 -8.37 -6.50 9.65
CA GLY A 121 -7.43 -7.61 9.65
C GLY A 121 -6.94 -7.95 8.25
N LEU A 122 -7.87 -8.06 7.29
CA LEU A 122 -7.54 -8.30 5.88
C LEU A 122 -6.66 -7.21 5.28
N LEU A 123 -6.95 -5.94 5.60
CA LEU A 123 -6.17 -4.81 5.12
C LEU A 123 -4.72 -4.82 5.64
N LYS A 124 -4.53 -5.19 6.92
CA LYS A 124 -3.19 -5.33 7.51
C LYS A 124 -2.37 -6.44 6.83
N VAL A 125 -3.00 -7.57 6.53
CA VAL A 125 -2.37 -8.67 5.77
C VAL A 125 -2.03 -8.22 4.36
N PHE A 126 -2.95 -7.56 3.66
CA PHE A 126 -2.73 -7.05 2.31
C PHE A 126 -1.59 -6.02 2.27
N LEU A 127 -1.55 -5.09 3.22
CA LEU A 127 -0.46 -4.13 3.36
C LEU A 127 0.89 -4.82 3.58
N PHE A 128 0.94 -5.80 4.48
CA PHE A 128 2.16 -6.56 4.75
C PHE A 128 2.69 -7.28 3.50
N LEU A 129 1.82 -7.99 2.77
CA LEU A 129 2.20 -8.68 1.53
C LEU A 129 2.68 -7.68 0.46
N SER A 130 2.01 -6.55 0.33
CA SER A 130 2.41 -5.50 -0.61
C SER A 130 3.78 -4.91 -0.28
N LEU A 131 4.09 -4.72 1.00
CA LEU A 131 5.40 -4.25 1.44
C LEU A 131 6.52 -5.28 1.16
N ILE A 132 6.24 -6.57 1.30
CA ILE A 132 7.19 -7.62 0.91
C ILE A 132 7.47 -7.55 -0.60
N VAL A 133 6.45 -7.46 -1.43
CA VAL A 133 6.61 -7.35 -2.88
C VAL A 133 7.39 -6.09 -3.25
N MET A 134 7.12 -4.95 -2.60
CA MET A 134 7.89 -3.73 -2.78
C MET A 134 9.36 -3.89 -2.37
N ALA A 135 9.64 -4.54 -1.26
CA ALA A 135 11.02 -4.79 -0.81
C ALA A 135 11.78 -5.64 -1.83
N VAL A 136 11.16 -6.70 -2.35
CA VAL A 136 11.73 -7.52 -3.41
C VAL A 136 11.99 -6.69 -4.67
N GLN A 137 11.04 -5.84 -5.06
CA GLN A 137 11.19 -4.95 -6.23
C GLN A 137 12.38 -3.99 -6.07
N PHE A 138 12.54 -3.36 -4.92
CA PHE A 138 13.67 -2.47 -4.66
C PHE A 138 15.00 -3.21 -4.58
N ALA A 139 15.01 -4.44 -4.07
CA ALA A 139 16.19 -5.30 -4.08
C ALA A 139 16.63 -5.63 -5.52
N VAL A 140 15.68 -6.00 -6.39
CA VAL A 140 15.93 -6.27 -7.82
C VAL A 140 16.41 -5.00 -8.53
N LEU A 141 15.82 -3.84 -8.25
CA LEU A 141 16.27 -2.56 -8.83
C LEU A 141 17.69 -2.22 -8.39
N ALA A 142 18.00 -2.32 -7.11
CA ALA A 142 19.35 -2.08 -6.59
C ALA A 142 20.38 -3.01 -7.25
N TRP A 143 20.04 -4.30 -7.39
CA TRP A 143 20.88 -5.28 -8.07
C TRP A 143 21.11 -4.93 -9.55
N ASN A 144 20.04 -4.59 -10.27
CA ASN A 144 20.12 -4.23 -11.68
C ASN A 144 20.97 -2.97 -11.91
N TYR A 145 20.82 -1.94 -11.07
CA TYR A 145 21.65 -0.74 -11.14
C TYR A 145 23.12 -1.01 -10.76
N ALA A 146 23.36 -1.91 -9.80
CA ALA A 146 24.70 -2.31 -9.43
C ALA A 146 25.39 -3.15 -10.54
N ARG A 147 24.61 -3.95 -11.30
CA ARG A 147 25.15 -4.86 -12.33
C ARG A 147 25.32 -4.22 -13.70
N LYS A 148 24.55 -3.17 -14.03
CA LYS A 148 24.72 -2.46 -15.32
C LYS A 148 26.11 -1.88 -15.39
N ARG A 149 27.07 -2.64 -15.99
CA ARG A 149 28.32 -2.11 -16.53
C ARG A 149 27.94 -1.26 -17.74
N HIS A 150 28.50 -0.06 -17.82
CA HIS A 150 28.45 0.71 -19.04
C HIS A 150 29.32 -0.04 -20.06
N ASP A 151 28.69 -0.55 -21.12
CA ASP A 151 29.30 -0.63 -22.44
C ASP A 151 29.24 0.74 -23.06
#